data_18e8ab0c70901d1567ac646eb3260f3e
#
_entry.id   18e8ab0c70901d1567ac646eb3260f3e
#
_cell.length_a   1.000
_cell.length_b   1.000
_cell.length_c   1.000
_cell.angle_alpha   90.00
_cell.angle_beta   90.00
_cell.angle_gamma   90.00
#
_symmetry.space_group_name_H-M   'P 1'
#
loop_
_entity.id
_entity.type
_entity.pdbx_description
1 polymer ?
#
loop_
_entity_poly.entity_id
_entity_poly.type
_entity_poly.pdbx_seq_one_letter_code
_entity_poly.pdbx_strand_id
1 'polypeptide(L)'
;VLLLLAYAFDVSATFTKIPSVILLLILGGILRIAANSLNIFIPDLNPALPILGTIGLILIVLEGSLELELNKSKIPLIKKSVVVALIPMFVLAFGLAYLFQFLNQGDFKINLVNVIPFCVISSAIAIPSVRSLSKESREFVVYESSLSDIFGVLFFNFIALNPYINGQSFGLFGIQILIIIAVSFISVLGLSFLLSRIRHHVTFTPIILFVILIYAISKEFHLPGLIFILVFGLFLGNIDEMKRFKWIKSFVRKNFNWKLINSKR
;
A
#
# COMPACT_ATOMS: atom_id res chain seq x y z
N VAL A 1 -6.85 -18.99 -15.38
CA VAL A 1 -7.49 -18.15 -16.41
C VAL A 1 -7.42 -16.67 -16.02
N LEU A 2 -7.90 -16.24 -14.83
CA LEU A 2 -7.91 -14.82 -14.42
C LEU A 2 -6.52 -14.17 -14.44
N LEU A 3 -5.48 -14.87 -13.96
CA LEU A 3 -4.10 -14.35 -13.98
C LEU A 3 -3.56 -14.18 -15.41
N LEU A 4 -3.92 -15.06 -16.32
CA LEU A 4 -3.53 -14.94 -17.74
C LEU A 4 -4.24 -13.77 -18.40
N LEU A 5 -5.54 -13.57 -18.10
CA LEU A 5 -6.30 -12.42 -18.58
C LEU A 5 -5.77 -11.11 -17.99
N ALA A 6 -5.43 -11.09 -16.69
CA ALA A 6 -4.82 -9.93 -16.05
C ALA A 6 -3.50 -9.56 -16.73
N TYR A 7 -2.65 -10.55 -17.04
CA TYR A 7 -1.41 -10.33 -17.76
C TYR A 7 -1.65 -9.83 -19.20
N ALA A 8 -2.60 -10.43 -19.92
CA ALA A 8 -2.97 -9.99 -21.27
C ALA A 8 -3.48 -8.54 -21.28
N PHE A 9 -4.29 -8.16 -20.28
CA PHE A 9 -4.75 -6.79 -20.13
C PHE A 9 -3.64 -5.82 -19.74
N ASP A 10 -2.68 -6.23 -18.92
CA ASP A 10 -1.51 -5.39 -18.59
C ASP A 10 -0.64 -5.13 -19.82
N VAL A 11 -0.42 -6.15 -20.66
CA VAL A 11 0.25 -5.97 -21.95
C VAL A 11 -0.58 -5.05 -22.87
N SER A 12 -1.91 -5.20 -22.92
CA SER A 12 -2.78 -4.36 -23.75
C SER A 12 -2.83 -2.91 -23.27
N ALA A 13 -2.64 -2.66 -21.97
CA ALA A 13 -2.64 -1.31 -21.39
C ALA A 13 -1.56 -0.40 -21.98
N THR A 14 -0.45 -0.97 -22.45
CA THR A 14 0.63 -0.22 -23.13
C THR A 14 0.14 0.38 -24.47
N PHE A 15 -0.79 -0.27 -25.15
CA PHE A 15 -1.34 0.18 -26.44
C PHE A 15 -2.64 0.96 -26.28
N THR A 16 -3.55 0.48 -25.43
CA THR A 16 -4.89 1.07 -25.22
C THR A 16 -4.87 2.28 -24.33
N LYS A 17 -3.83 2.47 -23.52
CA LYS A 17 -3.73 3.48 -22.45
C LYS A 17 -4.82 3.34 -21.38
N ILE A 18 -5.53 2.20 -21.34
CA ILE A 18 -6.55 1.90 -20.33
C ILE A 18 -5.89 1.00 -19.28
N PRO A 19 -5.92 1.37 -17.98
CA PRO A 19 -5.40 0.52 -16.91
C PRO A 19 -6.05 -0.87 -16.90
N SER A 20 -5.24 -1.92 -16.76
CA SER A 20 -5.69 -3.31 -16.77
C SER A 20 -6.78 -3.61 -15.73
N VAL A 21 -6.75 -2.92 -14.59
CA VAL A 21 -7.75 -3.03 -13.52
C VAL A 21 -9.16 -2.69 -14.01
N ILE A 22 -9.30 -1.65 -14.83
CA ILE A 22 -10.60 -1.23 -15.40
C ILE A 22 -11.12 -2.33 -16.33
N LEU A 23 -10.26 -2.88 -17.17
CA LEU A 23 -10.63 -3.97 -18.09
C LEU A 23 -11.07 -5.23 -17.33
N LEU A 24 -10.39 -5.55 -16.21
CA LEU A 24 -10.76 -6.67 -15.34
C LEU A 24 -12.11 -6.45 -14.66
N LEU A 25 -12.41 -5.23 -14.20
CA LEU A 25 -13.71 -4.90 -13.62
C LEU A 25 -14.85 -5.03 -14.63
N ILE A 26 -14.65 -4.51 -15.85
CA ILE A 26 -15.63 -4.63 -16.94
C ILE A 26 -15.83 -6.12 -17.29
N LEU A 27 -14.76 -6.88 -17.44
CA LEU A 27 -14.84 -8.30 -17.71
C LEU A 27 -15.60 -9.05 -16.60
N GLY A 28 -15.33 -8.76 -15.33
CA GLY A 28 -16.03 -9.33 -14.19
C GLY A 28 -17.54 -9.05 -14.25
N GLY A 29 -17.92 -7.81 -14.57
CA GLY A 29 -19.33 -7.42 -14.78
C GLY A 29 -19.99 -8.18 -15.93
N ILE A 30 -19.32 -8.28 -17.08
CA ILE A 30 -19.82 -9.01 -18.26
C ILE A 30 -19.98 -10.51 -17.93
N LEU A 31 -18.98 -11.12 -17.29
CA LEU A 31 -19.05 -12.53 -16.91
C LEU A 31 -20.19 -12.82 -15.93
N ARG A 32 -20.46 -11.90 -14.98
CA ARG A 32 -21.58 -12.03 -14.06
C ARG A 32 -22.92 -11.98 -14.78
N ILE A 33 -23.09 -11.02 -15.70
CA ILE A 33 -24.31 -10.90 -16.50
C ILE A 33 -24.50 -12.14 -17.38
N ALA A 34 -23.45 -12.59 -18.05
CA ALA A 34 -23.49 -13.79 -18.89
C ALA A 34 -23.83 -15.05 -18.09
N ALA A 35 -23.22 -15.24 -16.92
CA ALA A 35 -23.49 -16.37 -16.03
C ALA A 35 -24.97 -16.40 -15.58
N ASN A 36 -25.51 -15.23 -15.20
CA ASN A 36 -26.92 -15.12 -14.83
C ASN A 36 -27.86 -15.45 -16.01
N SER A 37 -27.52 -14.96 -17.21
CA SER A 37 -28.34 -15.19 -18.42
C SER A 37 -28.30 -16.65 -18.88
N LEU A 38 -27.18 -17.34 -18.66
CA LEU A 38 -26.97 -18.74 -19.03
C LEU A 38 -27.32 -19.72 -17.90
N ASN A 39 -27.86 -19.22 -16.77
CA ASN A 39 -28.11 -20.00 -15.56
C ASN A 39 -26.91 -20.84 -15.09
N ILE A 40 -25.68 -20.32 -15.27
CA ILE A 40 -24.46 -20.98 -14.82
C ILE A 40 -24.32 -20.71 -13.32
N PHE A 41 -24.23 -21.80 -12.53
CA PHE A 41 -24.00 -21.70 -11.10
C PHE A 41 -22.58 -21.18 -10.82
N ILE A 42 -22.48 -20.00 -10.19
CA ILE A 42 -21.23 -19.46 -9.67
C ILE A 42 -21.17 -19.86 -8.20
N PRO A 43 -20.11 -20.57 -7.75
CA PRO A 43 -19.91 -20.89 -6.35
C PRO A 43 -19.89 -19.62 -5.49
N ASP A 44 -20.34 -19.72 -4.25
CA ASP A 44 -20.25 -18.61 -3.30
C ASP A 44 -18.78 -18.31 -2.96
N LEU A 45 -18.30 -17.16 -3.42
CA LEU A 45 -16.94 -16.68 -3.20
C LEU A 45 -16.83 -15.76 -1.96
N ASN A 46 -17.94 -15.49 -1.28
CA ASN A 46 -17.95 -14.59 -0.11
C ASN A 46 -16.94 -14.96 0.99
N PRO A 47 -16.67 -16.25 1.29
CA PRO A 47 -15.63 -16.59 2.26
C PRO A 47 -14.20 -16.31 1.78
N ALA A 48 -13.94 -16.39 0.47
CA ALA A 48 -12.60 -16.21 -0.11
C ALA A 48 -12.28 -14.73 -0.38
N LEU A 49 -13.27 -13.90 -0.69
CA LEU A 49 -13.08 -12.51 -1.06
C LEU A 49 -12.36 -11.67 0.00
N PRO A 50 -12.69 -11.75 1.32
CA PRO A 50 -11.97 -11.00 2.34
C PRO A 50 -10.51 -11.40 2.46
N ILE A 51 -10.19 -12.68 2.27
CA ILE A 51 -8.82 -13.20 2.33
C ILE A 51 -8.02 -12.67 1.15
N LEU A 52 -8.55 -12.81 -0.08
CA LEU A 52 -7.91 -12.32 -1.29
C LEU A 52 -7.76 -10.79 -1.28
N GLY A 53 -8.80 -10.08 -0.82
CA GLY A 53 -8.75 -8.62 -0.67
C GLY A 53 -7.69 -8.18 0.32
N THR A 54 -7.57 -8.86 1.47
CA THR A 54 -6.52 -8.59 2.46
C THR A 54 -5.13 -8.82 1.89
N ILE A 55 -4.90 -9.94 1.20
CA ILE A 55 -3.61 -10.24 0.56
C ILE A 55 -3.30 -9.18 -0.51
N GLY A 56 -4.28 -8.84 -1.35
CA GLY A 56 -4.13 -7.81 -2.37
C GLY A 56 -3.74 -6.46 -1.76
N LEU A 57 -4.43 -6.05 -0.70
CA LEU A 57 -4.14 -4.79 0.00
C LEU A 57 -2.74 -4.79 0.62
N ILE A 58 -2.31 -5.90 1.23
CA ILE A 58 -0.94 -6.08 1.75
C ILE A 58 0.09 -5.87 0.64
N LEU A 59 -0.12 -6.50 -0.51
CA LEU A 59 0.82 -6.42 -1.62
C LEU A 59 0.87 -5.02 -2.24
N ILE A 60 -0.26 -4.34 -2.40
CA ILE A 60 -0.35 -2.97 -2.92
C ILE A 60 0.39 -2.00 -1.98
N VAL A 61 0.15 -2.08 -0.67
CA VAL A 61 0.81 -1.20 0.31
C VAL A 61 2.32 -1.48 0.35
N LEU A 62 2.73 -2.75 0.25
CA LEU A 62 4.14 -3.12 0.19
C LEU A 62 4.81 -2.58 -1.08
N GLU A 63 4.21 -2.77 -2.25
CA GLU A 63 4.71 -2.29 -3.54
C GLU A 63 4.88 -0.77 -3.52
N GLY A 64 3.83 -0.01 -3.17
CA GLY A 64 3.89 1.45 -3.08
C GLY A 64 4.95 1.95 -2.10
N SER A 65 5.15 1.27 -0.97
CA SER A 65 6.18 1.64 -0.01
C SER A 65 7.61 1.34 -0.47
N LEU A 66 7.79 0.28 -1.27
CA LEU A 66 9.10 -0.08 -1.85
C LEU A 66 9.54 0.89 -2.97
N GLU A 67 8.61 1.54 -3.65
CA GLU A 67 8.91 2.51 -4.72
C GLU A 67 9.42 3.85 -4.20
N LEU A 68 9.15 4.17 -2.93
CA LEU A 68 9.53 5.45 -2.33
C LEU A 68 11.00 5.49 -1.91
N GLU A 69 11.79 6.31 -2.60
CA GLU A 69 13.20 6.59 -2.26
C GLU A 69 13.30 7.79 -1.31
N LEU A 70 13.71 7.54 -0.06
CA LEU A 70 13.88 8.57 0.97
C LEU A 70 15.32 9.11 0.97
N ASN A 71 15.73 9.84 -0.06
CA ASN A 71 17.05 10.46 -0.10
C ASN A 71 16.96 12.00 -0.06
N LYS A 72 18.08 12.66 0.30
CA LYS A 72 18.11 14.11 0.48
C LYS A 72 17.78 14.90 -0.79
N SER A 73 18.11 14.38 -1.97
CA SER A 73 17.83 15.05 -3.25
C SER A 73 16.34 15.07 -3.59
N LYS A 74 15.57 14.13 -3.05
CA LYS A 74 14.13 13.99 -3.28
C LYS A 74 13.26 14.75 -2.24
N ILE A 75 13.86 15.38 -1.22
CA ILE A 75 13.11 16.10 -0.18
C ILE A 75 12.16 17.16 -0.75
N PRO A 76 12.55 18.03 -1.72
CA PRO A 76 11.64 19.00 -2.29
C PRO A 76 10.44 18.35 -2.99
N LEU A 77 10.69 17.27 -3.73
CA LEU A 77 9.67 16.47 -4.40
C LEU A 77 8.72 15.84 -3.37
N ILE A 78 9.26 15.20 -2.33
CA ILE A 78 8.48 14.58 -1.25
C ILE A 78 7.59 15.62 -0.58
N LYS A 79 8.11 16.80 -0.20
CA LYS A 79 7.33 17.87 0.42
C LYS A 79 6.16 18.33 -0.45
N LYS A 80 6.40 18.52 -1.75
CA LYS A 80 5.36 18.90 -2.72
C LYS A 80 4.30 17.80 -2.82
N SER A 81 4.72 16.55 -2.95
CA SER A 81 3.84 15.39 -3.06
C SER A 81 3.00 15.17 -1.80
N VAL A 82 3.58 15.36 -0.59
CA VAL A 82 2.84 15.31 0.69
C VAL A 82 1.69 16.32 0.70
N VAL A 83 1.97 17.57 0.32
CA VAL A 83 0.94 18.63 0.33
C VAL A 83 -0.18 18.31 -0.66
N VAL A 84 0.18 17.88 -1.87
CA VAL A 84 -0.78 17.56 -2.94
C VAL A 84 -1.57 16.27 -2.63
N ALA A 85 -0.98 15.31 -1.93
CA ALA A 85 -1.70 14.12 -1.49
C ALA A 85 -2.67 14.42 -0.32
N LEU A 86 -2.24 15.20 0.67
CA LEU A 86 -3.02 15.44 1.89
C LEU A 86 -4.19 16.42 1.69
N ILE A 87 -3.94 17.57 1.05
CA ILE A 87 -4.95 18.63 0.99
C ILE A 87 -6.20 18.18 0.24
N PRO A 88 -6.13 17.65 -1.01
CA PRO A 88 -7.32 17.17 -1.70
C PRO A 88 -7.99 16.02 -0.96
N MET A 89 -7.22 15.09 -0.39
CA MET A 89 -7.77 13.95 0.36
C MET A 89 -8.62 14.43 1.54
N PHE A 90 -8.11 15.35 2.37
CA PHE A 90 -8.88 15.86 3.50
C PHE A 90 -10.09 16.68 3.05
N VAL A 91 -9.92 17.59 2.08
CA VAL A 91 -11.03 18.42 1.57
C VAL A 91 -12.15 17.54 1.04
N LEU A 92 -11.83 16.53 0.23
CA LEU A 92 -12.82 15.60 -0.31
C LEU A 92 -13.44 14.71 0.77
N ALA A 93 -12.64 14.15 1.67
CA ALA A 93 -13.14 13.26 2.72
C ALA A 93 -14.12 13.98 3.66
N PHE A 94 -13.74 15.15 4.16
CA PHE A 94 -14.62 15.93 5.03
C PHE A 94 -15.83 16.51 4.27
N GLY A 95 -15.62 16.98 3.04
CA GLY A 95 -16.70 17.50 2.18
C GLY A 95 -17.75 16.43 1.85
N LEU A 96 -17.33 15.24 1.43
CA LEU A 96 -18.24 14.12 1.14
C LEU A 96 -18.91 13.58 2.41
N ALA A 97 -18.18 13.46 3.52
CA ALA A 97 -18.76 13.02 4.79
C ALA A 97 -19.86 13.99 5.27
N TYR A 98 -19.61 15.29 5.15
CA TYR A 98 -20.60 16.34 5.46
C TYR A 98 -21.79 16.31 4.51
N LEU A 99 -21.53 16.13 3.20
CA LEU A 99 -22.60 16.01 2.19
C LEU A 99 -23.52 14.82 2.49
N PHE A 100 -22.93 13.64 2.81
CA PHE A 100 -23.73 12.47 3.16
C PHE A 100 -24.52 12.66 4.47
N GLN A 101 -23.93 13.32 5.46
CA GLN A 101 -24.66 13.69 6.66
C GLN A 101 -25.83 14.64 6.36
N PHE A 102 -25.61 15.63 5.51
CA PHE A 102 -26.64 16.59 5.09
C PHE A 102 -27.80 15.89 4.34
N LEU A 103 -27.49 14.85 3.56
CA LEU A 103 -28.49 14.01 2.88
C LEU A 103 -29.13 12.96 3.80
N ASN A 104 -28.99 13.09 5.10
CA ASN A 104 -29.51 12.16 6.12
C ASN A 104 -29.00 10.71 6.00
N GLN A 105 -27.77 10.53 5.55
CA GLN A 105 -27.12 9.23 5.34
C GLN A 105 -26.27 8.79 6.55
N GLY A 106 -26.76 8.94 7.78
CA GLY A 106 -26.11 8.39 8.98
C GLY A 106 -25.18 9.38 9.71
N ASP A 107 -24.38 8.82 10.64
CA ASP A 107 -23.45 9.59 11.46
C ASP A 107 -22.22 10.08 10.68
N PHE A 108 -21.75 11.28 10.98
CA PHE A 108 -20.62 11.91 10.30
C PHE A 108 -19.36 11.04 10.32
N LYS A 109 -19.06 10.42 11.47
CA LYS A 109 -17.86 9.56 11.58
C LYS A 109 -17.96 8.30 10.71
N ILE A 110 -19.14 7.67 10.67
CA ILE A 110 -19.38 6.50 9.81
C ILE A 110 -19.23 6.91 8.35
N ASN A 111 -19.81 8.04 7.97
CA ASN A 111 -19.67 8.60 6.62
C ASN A 111 -18.21 8.89 6.30
N LEU A 112 -17.46 9.49 7.23
CA LEU A 112 -16.04 9.79 7.04
C LEU A 112 -15.22 8.52 6.80
N VAL A 113 -15.41 7.46 7.61
CA VAL A 113 -14.74 6.17 7.40
C VAL A 113 -15.05 5.59 6.02
N ASN A 114 -16.31 5.68 5.59
CA ASN A 114 -16.75 5.13 4.30
C ASN A 114 -16.21 5.90 3.09
N VAL A 115 -16.01 7.22 3.20
CA VAL A 115 -15.55 8.04 2.07
C VAL A 115 -14.03 8.12 1.93
N ILE A 116 -13.26 7.93 3.01
CA ILE A 116 -11.78 8.01 2.94
C ILE A 116 -11.19 7.17 1.79
N PRO A 117 -11.60 5.90 1.56
CA PRO A 117 -11.05 5.10 0.46
C PRO A 117 -11.30 5.70 -0.93
N PHE A 118 -12.37 6.48 -1.11
CA PHE A 118 -12.66 7.15 -2.39
C PHE A 118 -11.87 8.44 -2.59
N CYS A 119 -11.24 8.96 -1.55
CA CYS A 119 -10.45 10.19 -1.60
C CYS A 119 -8.95 9.92 -1.80
N VAL A 120 -8.56 8.67 -1.82
CA VAL A 120 -7.17 8.22 -2.03
C VAL A 120 -6.91 8.04 -3.52
N ILE A 121 -5.77 8.56 -4.00
CA ILE A 121 -5.34 8.34 -5.38
C ILE A 121 -4.64 6.97 -5.45
N SER A 122 -5.23 6.04 -6.21
CA SER A 122 -4.68 4.68 -6.33
C SER A 122 -3.39 4.66 -7.15
N SER A 123 -2.29 4.28 -6.53
CA SER A 123 -0.99 4.09 -7.19
C SER A 123 -1.04 3.02 -8.28
N ALA A 124 -1.83 1.95 -8.07
CA ALA A 124 -2.02 0.89 -9.05
C ALA A 124 -2.61 1.39 -10.38
N ILE A 125 -3.34 2.51 -10.38
CA ILE A 125 -3.89 3.14 -11.60
C ILE A 125 -3.01 4.30 -12.04
N ALA A 126 -2.56 5.15 -11.12
CA ALA A 126 -1.83 6.37 -11.44
C ALA A 126 -0.47 6.07 -12.09
N ILE A 127 0.33 5.16 -11.51
CA ILE A 127 1.70 4.87 -11.98
C ILE A 127 1.73 4.34 -13.43
N PRO A 128 0.93 3.33 -13.82
CA PRO A 128 0.88 2.89 -15.21
C PRO A 128 0.40 3.98 -16.19
N SER A 129 -0.51 4.85 -15.73
CA SER A 129 -1.13 5.88 -16.59
C SER A 129 -0.14 6.99 -16.99
N VAL A 130 0.93 7.21 -16.21
CA VAL A 130 1.91 8.29 -16.44
C VAL A 130 3.19 7.84 -17.16
N ARG A 131 3.26 6.61 -17.64
CA ARG A 131 4.46 6.06 -18.32
C ARG A 131 4.92 6.89 -19.51
N SER A 132 4.02 7.60 -20.18
CA SER A 132 4.32 8.45 -21.34
C SER A 132 4.75 9.87 -20.99
N LEU A 133 4.66 10.27 -19.71
CA LEU A 133 5.03 11.62 -19.27
C LEU A 133 6.55 11.76 -19.10
N SER A 134 6.99 13.02 -18.96
CA SER A 134 8.38 13.34 -18.63
C SER A 134 8.81 12.61 -17.35
N LYS A 135 10.11 12.32 -17.22
CA LYS A 135 10.67 11.64 -16.05
C LYS A 135 10.28 12.35 -14.74
N GLU A 136 10.33 13.67 -14.74
CA GLU A 136 10.05 14.51 -13.57
C GLU A 136 8.57 14.43 -13.16
N SER A 137 7.65 14.52 -14.13
CA SER A 137 6.21 14.38 -13.89
C SER A 137 5.84 12.97 -13.42
N ARG A 138 6.48 11.96 -14.01
CA ARG A 138 6.27 10.56 -13.60
C ARG A 138 6.73 10.33 -12.17
N GLU A 139 7.94 10.79 -11.81
CA GLU A 139 8.42 10.70 -10.43
C GLU A 139 7.46 11.40 -9.46
N PHE A 140 6.97 12.60 -9.81
CA PHE A 140 6.02 13.31 -8.96
C PHE A 140 4.74 12.49 -8.70
N VAL A 141 4.15 11.91 -9.74
CA VAL A 141 2.92 11.10 -9.60
C VAL A 141 3.17 9.83 -8.80
N VAL A 142 4.33 9.17 -8.98
CA VAL A 142 4.72 8.01 -8.16
C VAL A 142 4.76 8.38 -6.68
N TYR A 143 5.44 9.47 -6.32
CA TYR A 143 5.51 9.91 -4.92
C TYR A 143 4.16 10.36 -4.38
N GLU A 144 3.39 11.08 -5.18
CA GLU A 144 2.09 11.61 -4.76
C GLU A 144 1.09 10.48 -4.52
N SER A 145 0.92 9.55 -5.46
CA SER A 145 -0.01 8.43 -5.32
C SER A 145 0.39 7.46 -4.22
N SER A 146 1.69 7.12 -4.10
CA SER A 146 2.16 6.26 -3.02
C SER A 146 1.98 6.92 -1.64
N LEU A 147 2.24 8.23 -1.51
CA LEU A 147 1.99 8.96 -0.28
C LEU A 147 0.50 9.08 0.02
N SER A 148 -0.35 9.24 -1.01
CA SER A 148 -1.80 9.24 -0.86
C SER A 148 -2.30 7.92 -0.28
N ASP A 149 -1.83 6.78 -0.80
CA ASP A 149 -2.15 5.44 -0.25
C ASP A 149 -1.73 5.34 1.23
N ILE A 150 -0.52 5.83 1.55
CA ILE A 150 0.01 5.88 2.92
C ILE A 150 -0.89 6.68 3.86
N PHE A 151 -1.15 7.93 3.49
CA PHE A 151 -1.96 8.82 4.31
C PHE A 151 -3.40 8.36 4.40
N GLY A 152 -3.95 7.77 3.34
CA GLY A 152 -5.27 7.16 3.34
C GLY A 152 -5.39 6.05 4.37
N VAL A 153 -4.41 5.13 4.40
CA VAL A 153 -4.36 4.04 5.40
C VAL A 153 -4.19 4.59 6.82
N LEU A 154 -3.32 5.57 7.03
CA LEU A 154 -3.12 6.21 8.33
C LEU A 154 -4.40 6.90 8.80
N PHE A 155 -5.02 7.70 7.94
CA PHE A 155 -6.24 8.45 8.25
C PHE A 155 -7.41 7.52 8.51
N PHE A 156 -7.62 6.52 7.65
CA PHE A 156 -8.66 5.50 7.83
C PHE A 156 -8.51 4.79 9.18
N ASN A 157 -7.31 4.26 9.49
CA ASN A 157 -7.07 3.56 10.75
C ASN A 157 -7.26 4.48 11.96
N PHE A 158 -6.81 5.74 11.89
CA PHE A 158 -7.01 6.70 12.97
C PHE A 158 -8.49 6.90 13.27
N ILE A 159 -9.32 7.15 12.24
CA ILE A 159 -10.76 7.38 12.43
C ILE A 159 -11.48 6.09 12.84
N ALA A 160 -11.16 4.95 12.20
CA ALA A 160 -11.84 3.68 12.44
C ALA A 160 -11.56 3.10 13.83
N LEU A 161 -10.32 3.19 14.32
CA LEU A 161 -9.92 2.60 15.60
C LEU A 161 -10.24 3.47 16.81
N ASN A 162 -10.55 4.75 16.65
CA ASN A 162 -10.84 5.65 17.76
C ASN A 162 -12.34 5.98 17.82
N PRO A 163 -13.13 5.38 18.72
CA PRO A 163 -14.55 5.68 18.88
C PRO A 163 -14.83 7.17 19.13
N TYR A 164 -14.01 7.78 19.97
CA TYR A 164 -14.02 9.21 20.25
C TYR A 164 -12.69 9.84 19.89
N ILE A 165 -12.72 10.94 19.13
CA ILE A 165 -11.50 11.66 18.71
C ILE A 165 -11.25 12.79 19.72
N ASN A 166 -10.23 12.60 20.54
CA ASN A 166 -9.79 13.56 21.55
C ASN A 166 -8.25 13.64 21.60
N GLY A 167 -7.68 14.50 22.45
CA GLY A 167 -6.22 14.62 22.60
C GLY A 167 -5.54 13.30 22.98
N GLN A 168 -6.20 12.46 23.78
CA GLN A 168 -5.69 11.15 24.15
C GLN A 168 -5.62 10.18 22.95
N SER A 169 -6.59 10.23 22.02
CA SER A 169 -6.60 9.43 20.80
C SER A 169 -5.38 9.72 19.92
N PHE A 170 -5.01 11.01 19.79
CA PHE A 170 -3.80 11.40 19.06
C PHE A 170 -2.53 10.89 19.74
N GLY A 171 -2.47 10.99 21.08
CA GLY A 171 -1.33 10.48 21.86
C GLY A 171 -1.16 8.97 21.72
N LEU A 172 -2.23 8.19 21.89
CA LEU A 172 -2.21 6.73 21.75
C LEU A 172 -1.83 6.31 20.32
N PHE A 173 -2.41 6.96 19.31
CA PHE A 173 -2.09 6.68 17.92
C PHE A 173 -0.62 7.00 17.59
N GLY A 174 -0.08 8.10 18.13
CA GLY A 174 1.33 8.42 18.04
C GLY A 174 2.23 7.35 18.65
N ILE A 175 1.89 6.84 19.83
CA ILE A 175 2.60 5.74 20.48
C ILE A 175 2.52 4.46 19.64
N GLN A 176 1.35 4.11 19.11
CA GLN A 176 1.19 2.96 18.22
C GLN A 176 2.08 3.06 16.99
N ILE A 177 2.15 4.23 16.35
CA ILE A 177 3.06 4.46 15.21
C ILE A 177 4.52 4.26 15.63
N LEU A 178 4.95 4.78 16.78
CA LEU A 178 6.33 4.59 17.27
C LEU A 178 6.66 3.12 17.51
N ILE A 179 5.75 2.37 18.13
CA ILE A 179 5.90 0.91 18.32
C ILE A 179 6.04 0.22 16.97
N ILE A 180 5.19 0.56 16.00
CA ILE A 180 5.22 -0.03 14.66
C ILE A 180 6.55 0.28 13.96
N ILE A 181 7.05 1.52 14.06
CA ILE A 181 8.37 1.88 13.50
C ILE A 181 9.47 1.02 14.11
N ALA A 182 9.49 0.84 15.42
CA ALA A 182 10.47 0.01 16.10
C ALA A 182 10.38 -1.47 15.69
N VAL A 183 9.16 -2.03 15.68
CA VAL A 183 8.92 -3.42 15.27
C VAL A 183 9.28 -3.63 13.80
N SER A 184 8.90 -2.71 12.91
CA SER A 184 9.25 -2.77 11.49
C SER A 184 10.76 -2.76 11.27
N PHE A 185 11.46 -1.90 12.00
CA PHE A 185 12.93 -1.83 11.93
C PHE A 185 13.58 -3.15 12.36
N ILE A 186 13.18 -3.71 13.50
CA ILE A 186 13.65 -5.01 13.99
C ILE A 186 13.33 -6.12 12.97
N SER A 187 12.13 -6.08 12.38
CA SER A 187 11.68 -7.04 11.38
C SER A 187 12.52 -7.01 10.11
N VAL A 188 12.88 -5.80 9.62
CA VAL A 188 13.78 -5.66 8.45
C VAL A 188 15.16 -6.22 8.76
N LEU A 189 15.69 -5.96 9.95
CA LEU A 189 16.99 -6.53 10.36
C LEU A 189 16.91 -8.06 10.46
N GLY A 190 15.84 -8.60 11.07
CA GLY A 190 15.61 -10.04 11.19
C GLY A 190 15.47 -10.71 9.83
N LEU A 191 14.68 -10.13 8.92
CA LEU A 191 14.54 -10.62 7.55
C LEU A 191 15.87 -10.57 6.79
N SER A 192 16.61 -9.47 6.90
CA SER A 192 17.92 -9.33 6.27
C SER A 192 18.89 -10.41 6.75
N PHE A 193 18.87 -10.73 8.05
CA PHE A 193 19.65 -11.83 8.62
C PHE A 193 19.20 -13.18 8.07
N LEU A 194 17.89 -13.46 8.02
CA LEU A 194 17.34 -14.70 7.51
C LEU A 194 17.71 -14.89 6.02
N LEU A 195 17.50 -13.88 5.18
CA LEU A 195 17.83 -13.93 3.75
C LEU A 195 19.32 -14.13 3.49
N SER A 196 20.20 -13.65 4.38
CA SER A 196 21.63 -13.87 4.26
C SER A 196 22.05 -15.35 4.42
N ARG A 197 21.23 -16.15 5.08
CA ARG A 197 21.44 -17.59 5.29
C ARG A 197 20.87 -18.46 4.17
N ILE A 198 19.95 -17.92 3.36
CA ILE A 198 19.31 -18.64 2.25
C ILE A 198 20.16 -18.46 1.00
N ARG A 199 20.72 -19.55 0.46
CA ARG A 199 21.58 -19.56 -0.74
C ARG A 199 20.80 -19.64 -2.07
N HIS A 200 19.47 -19.58 -2.06
CA HIS A 200 18.62 -19.71 -3.24
C HIS A 200 18.23 -18.37 -3.88
N HIS A 201 18.04 -18.37 -5.21
CA HIS A 201 17.69 -17.20 -6.00
C HIS A 201 16.25 -16.66 -5.78
N VAL A 202 15.46 -17.26 -4.91
CA VAL A 202 14.06 -16.87 -4.66
C VAL A 202 13.99 -15.91 -3.47
N THR A 203 14.04 -14.61 -3.74
CA THR A 203 14.09 -13.58 -2.69
C THR A 203 12.69 -13.02 -2.36
N PHE A 204 11.79 -12.99 -3.32
CA PHE A 204 10.46 -12.36 -3.14
C PHE A 204 9.50 -13.19 -2.29
N THR A 205 9.47 -14.51 -2.49
CA THR A 205 8.54 -15.40 -1.75
C THR A 205 8.73 -15.33 -0.24
N PRO A 206 9.95 -15.41 0.32
CA PRO A 206 10.16 -15.23 1.76
C PRO A 206 9.73 -13.85 2.27
N ILE A 207 9.94 -12.79 1.49
CA ILE A 207 9.51 -11.43 1.87
C ILE A 207 7.99 -11.36 1.99
N ILE A 208 7.27 -11.85 0.99
CA ILE A 208 5.80 -11.85 0.97
C ILE A 208 5.25 -12.68 2.14
N LEU A 209 5.74 -13.89 2.34
CA LEU A 209 5.31 -14.75 3.45
C LEU A 209 5.59 -14.12 4.81
N PHE A 210 6.74 -13.48 4.96
CA PHE A 210 7.11 -12.78 6.19
C PHE A 210 6.19 -11.59 6.47
N VAL A 211 5.87 -10.79 5.45
CA VAL A 211 4.96 -9.64 5.56
C VAL A 211 3.55 -10.10 5.92
N ILE A 212 3.04 -11.17 5.28
CA ILE A 212 1.73 -11.74 5.60
C ILE A 212 1.71 -12.26 7.05
N LEU A 213 2.76 -12.95 7.49
CA LEU A 213 2.88 -13.46 8.87
C LEU A 213 2.82 -12.31 9.89
N ILE A 214 3.61 -11.25 9.69
CA ILE A 214 3.62 -10.12 10.61
C ILE A 214 2.30 -9.34 10.57
N TYR A 215 1.67 -9.21 9.40
CA TYR A 215 0.34 -8.64 9.31
C TYR A 215 -0.66 -9.45 10.16
N ALA A 216 -0.65 -10.78 10.06
CA ALA A 216 -1.51 -11.66 10.84
C ALA A 216 -1.26 -11.50 12.36
N ILE A 217 0.02 -11.46 12.77
CA ILE A 217 0.41 -11.21 14.16
C ILE A 217 -0.05 -9.82 14.62
N SER A 218 0.17 -8.78 13.82
CA SER A 218 -0.26 -7.41 14.15
C SER A 218 -1.76 -7.32 14.37
N LYS A 219 -2.55 -8.06 13.58
CA LYS A 219 -4.01 -8.12 13.71
C LYS A 219 -4.42 -8.76 15.04
N GLU A 220 -3.74 -9.80 15.48
CA GLU A 220 -4.00 -10.47 16.79
C GLU A 220 -3.76 -9.51 17.96
N PHE A 221 -2.73 -8.69 17.90
CA PHE A 221 -2.40 -7.67 18.90
C PHE A 221 -3.15 -6.33 18.71
N HIS A 222 -4.16 -6.27 17.83
CA HIS A 222 -4.94 -5.07 17.52
C HIS A 222 -4.06 -3.88 17.07
N LEU A 223 -2.90 -4.15 16.51
CA LEU A 223 -2.02 -3.15 15.92
C LEU A 223 -2.45 -2.87 14.48
N PRO A 224 -2.30 -1.64 13.98
CA PRO A 224 -2.62 -1.30 12.59
C PRO A 224 -1.62 -1.95 11.62
N GLY A 225 -1.87 -3.21 11.25
CA GLY A 225 -0.96 -4.04 10.45
C GLY A 225 -0.59 -3.46 9.10
N LEU A 226 -1.45 -2.66 8.46
CA LEU A 226 -1.13 -1.99 7.20
C LEU A 226 -0.06 -0.92 7.35
N ILE A 227 -0.06 -0.20 8.49
CA ILE A 227 0.99 0.77 8.80
C ILE A 227 2.34 0.06 9.00
N PHE A 228 2.30 -1.14 9.63
CA PHE A 228 3.50 -1.97 9.72
C PHE A 228 4.07 -2.30 8.34
N ILE A 229 3.25 -2.81 7.41
CA ILE A 229 3.69 -3.19 6.06
C ILE A 229 4.32 -2.00 5.34
N LEU A 230 3.69 -0.85 5.45
CA LEU A 230 4.14 0.40 4.89
C LEU A 230 5.52 0.81 5.42
N VAL A 231 5.69 0.88 6.73
CA VAL A 231 6.96 1.25 7.36
C VAL A 231 8.04 0.20 7.07
N PHE A 232 7.66 -1.07 7.08
CA PHE A 232 8.54 -2.18 6.70
C PHE A 232 9.02 -2.05 5.26
N GLY A 233 8.12 -1.79 4.32
CA GLY A 233 8.47 -1.59 2.91
C GLY A 233 9.35 -0.36 2.69
N LEU A 234 9.06 0.77 3.37
CA LEU A 234 9.91 1.95 3.35
C LEU A 234 11.34 1.66 3.85
N PHE A 235 11.48 0.91 4.95
CA PHE A 235 12.80 0.51 5.45
C PHE A 235 13.50 -0.43 4.48
N LEU A 236 12.79 -1.41 3.93
CA LEU A 236 13.36 -2.38 3.00
C LEU A 236 13.78 -1.70 1.68
N GLY A 237 12.95 -0.81 1.14
CA GLY A 237 13.24 -0.05 -0.08
C GLY A 237 14.39 0.95 0.08
N ASN A 238 14.62 1.45 1.30
CA ASN A 238 15.64 2.46 1.60
C ASN A 238 16.82 1.94 2.44
N ILE A 239 17.07 0.64 2.42
CA ILE A 239 18.13 0.01 3.23
C ILE A 239 19.53 0.57 2.91
N ASP A 240 19.76 1.05 1.68
CA ASP A 240 21.03 1.68 1.26
C ASP A 240 21.25 3.03 1.93
N GLU A 241 20.22 3.84 2.06
CA GLU A 241 20.31 5.11 2.77
C GLU A 241 20.57 4.88 4.28
N MET A 242 20.00 3.79 4.82
CA MET A 242 20.22 3.40 6.21
C MET A 242 21.67 2.94 6.49
N LYS A 243 22.43 2.48 5.51
CA LYS A 243 23.87 2.13 5.63
C LYS A 243 24.76 3.33 6.00
N ARG A 244 24.26 4.56 5.91
CA ARG A 244 24.97 5.74 6.42
C ARG A 244 25.21 5.68 7.93
N PHE A 245 24.38 4.95 8.66
CA PHE A 245 24.59 4.71 10.09
C PHE A 245 25.64 3.60 10.28
N LYS A 246 26.76 3.91 10.96
CA LYS A 246 27.94 3.02 11.11
C LYS A 246 27.59 1.60 11.60
N TRP A 247 26.67 1.47 12.55
CA TRP A 247 26.27 0.20 13.13
C TRP A 247 25.39 -0.64 12.17
N ILE A 248 24.51 -0.02 11.40
CA ILE A 248 23.72 -0.68 10.36
C ILE A 248 24.63 -1.13 9.23
N LYS A 249 25.58 -0.27 8.82
CA LYS A 249 26.57 -0.61 7.80
C LYS A 249 27.37 -1.86 8.17
N SER A 250 27.80 -1.99 9.44
CA SER A 250 28.52 -3.16 9.91
C SER A 250 27.64 -4.42 9.88
N PHE A 251 26.40 -4.34 10.35
CA PHE A 251 25.44 -5.44 10.37
C PHE A 251 25.08 -5.91 8.96
N VAL A 252 24.71 -4.99 8.07
CA VAL A 252 24.29 -5.28 6.70
C VAL A 252 25.46 -5.83 5.88
N ARG A 253 26.70 -5.26 6.03
CA ARG A 253 27.89 -5.74 5.31
C ARG A 253 28.28 -7.16 5.71
N LYS A 254 28.08 -7.54 6.97
CA LYS A 254 28.42 -8.87 7.50
C LYS A 254 27.40 -9.93 7.10
N ASN A 255 26.12 -9.55 6.93
CA ASN A 255 25.00 -10.48 6.82
C ASN A 255 24.22 -10.41 5.50
N PHE A 256 24.58 -9.53 4.55
CA PHE A 256 23.75 -9.27 3.38
C PHE A 256 24.53 -9.35 2.05
N ASN A 257 24.16 -10.28 1.18
CA ASN A 257 24.72 -10.36 -0.18
C ASN A 257 23.87 -9.53 -1.15
N TRP A 258 24.19 -8.24 -1.23
CA TRP A 258 23.46 -7.16 -1.89
C TRP A 258 23.27 -7.30 -3.42
N LYS A 259 24.13 -8.08 -4.10
CA LYS A 259 24.05 -8.23 -5.57
C LYS A 259 22.73 -8.82 -6.05
N LEU A 260 21.96 -9.47 -5.18
CA LEU A 260 20.72 -10.18 -5.54
C LEU A 260 19.47 -9.27 -5.67
N ILE A 261 19.43 -8.12 -5.00
CA ILE A 261 18.27 -7.21 -5.04
C ILE A 261 18.44 -6.13 -6.10
N ASN A 262 19.67 -5.68 -6.37
CA ASN A 262 19.96 -4.59 -7.31
C ASN A 262 20.14 -5.03 -8.77
N SER A 263 20.05 -6.31 -9.10
CA SER A 263 20.22 -6.77 -10.50
C SER A 263 19.00 -6.49 -11.39
N LYS A 264 17.96 -5.80 -10.88
CA LYS A 264 16.71 -5.48 -11.62
C LYS A 264 16.35 -3.98 -11.64
N ARG A 265 17.29 -3.09 -11.27
CA ARG A 265 17.13 -1.64 -11.54
C ARG A 265 17.89 -1.20 -12.77
#